data_b938cfaed648e2b4678097db4aa22f14
#
_entry.id   b938cfaed648e2b4678097db4aa22f14
#
_cell.length_a   1.000
_cell.length_b   1.000
_cell.length_c   1.000
_cell.angle_alpha   90.00
_cell.angle_beta   90.00
_cell.angle_gamma   90.00
#
_symmetry.space_group_name_H-M   'P 1'
#
loop_
_entity.id
_entity.type
_entity.pdbx_description
1 polymer ?
#
loop_
_entity_poly.entity_id
_entity_poly.type
_entity_poly.pdbx_seq_one_letter_code
_entity_poly.pdbx_strand_id
1 'polypeptide(L)'
;MPASGMLFANDHDAGRTFIFDLRDPLHPKIVTSFTEMAGYLHPHSYLRLPNDHVLATFQHEHYGASEEPMGSTGGPVEIDDQGKVIRSASNADPAFAGALLTPYSLVVLPELDRVVSTNSSMHLDYIFAGVTYQVWRLYDFKLLKTAYFDVGENRYAQISPEETRLGPDGSIFVQTLGCGLERITGVNTDEPRSRLVYTFPGNWCGVPTIGGHYLVQSAGAMHGLIVLDITNAAKPVEVS
;
A
#
# COMPACT_ATOMS: atom_id res chain seq x y z
N MET A 1 13.87 11.20 -10.80
CA MET A 1 12.96 10.52 -11.78
C MET A 1 13.42 9.08 -11.89
N PRO A 2 12.52 8.11 -12.10
CA PRO A 2 12.94 6.76 -12.40
C PRO A 2 13.80 6.74 -13.69
N ALA A 3 14.70 5.77 -13.79
CA ALA A 3 15.63 5.68 -14.92
C ALA A 3 14.90 5.56 -16.29
N SER A 4 13.69 4.99 -16.29
CA SER A 4 12.86 4.87 -17.49
C SER A 4 12.26 6.20 -17.97
N GLY A 5 12.18 7.22 -17.11
CA GLY A 5 11.46 8.48 -17.39
C GLY A 5 9.94 8.34 -17.47
N MET A 6 9.38 7.19 -17.06
CA MET A 6 7.93 6.95 -17.07
C MET A 6 7.31 7.27 -15.70
N LEU A 7 6.12 7.90 -15.72
CA LEU A 7 5.29 8.17 -14.56
C LEU A 7 3.96 7.45 -14.71
N PHE A 8 3.60 6.67 -13.69
CA PHE A 8 2.26 6.11 -13.53
C PHE A 8 1.46 7.02 -12.61
N ALA A 9 0.27 7.41 -13.04
CA ALA A 9 -0.63 8.23 -12.26
C ALA A 9 -2.07 7.74 -12.44
N ASN A 10 -2.82 7.70 -11.35
CA ASN A 10 -4.22 7.29 -11.40
C ASN A 10 -5.16 8.48 -11.15
N ASP A 11 -6.28 8.44 -11.83
CA ASP A 11 -7.50 9.14 -11.48
C ASP A 11 -8.37 8.15 -10.70
N HIS A 12 -8.44 8.36 -9.40
CA HIS A 12 -9.14 7.42 -8.52
C HIS A 12 -10.63 7.36 -8.80
N ASP A 13 -11.29 8.51 -9.01
CA ASP A 13 -12.73 8.58 -9.22
C ASP A 13 -13.15 7.92 -10.54
N ALA A 14 -12.33 8.09 -11.59
CA ALA A 14 -12.55 7.44 -12.86
C ALA A 14 -12.01 6.01 -12.93
N GLY A 15 -11.30 5.54 -11.88
CA GLY A 15 -10.65 4.23 -11.86
C GLY A 15 -9.60 4.06 -12.96
N ARG A 16 -8.99 5.15 -13.44
CA ARG A 16 -8.13 5.15 -14.62
C ARG A 16 -6.67 5.40 -14.27
N THR A 17 -5.79 4.62 -14.86
CA THR A 17 -4.34 4.87 -14.87
C THR A 17 -3.93 5.55 -16.16
N PHE A 18 -2.97 6.46 -16.06
CA PHE A 18 -2.22 7.03 -17.17
C PHE A 18 -0.74 6.70 -17.00
N ILE A 19 -0.08 6.37 -18.11
CA ILE A 19 1.38 6.27 -18.18
C ILE A 19 1.87 7.47 -19.00
N PHE A 20 2.72 8.28 -18.39
CA PHE A 20 3.31 9.45 -19.01
C PHE A 20 4.79 9.23 -19.31
N ASP A 21 5.24 9.62 -20.49
CA ASP A 21 6.65 9.80 -20.80
C ASP A 21 7.10 11.19 -20.33
N LEU A 22 8.00 11.24 -19.36
CA LEU A 22 8.58 12.44 -18.79
C LEU A 22 10.07 12.61 -19.15
N ARG A 23 10.56 11.96 -20.21
CA ARG A 23 11.95 12.16 -20.65
C ARG A 23 12.19 13.62 -21.10
N ASP A 24 11.16 14.25 -21.62
CA ASP A 24 11.06 15.73 -21.69
C ASP A 24 10.00 16.20 -20.68
N PRO A 25 10.40 16.60 -19.44
CA PRO A 25 9.45 16.93 -18.38
C PRO A 25 8.65 18.21 -18.62
N LEU A 26 9.09 19.05 -19.55
CA LEU A 26 8.35 20.26 -19.95
C LEU A 26 7.23 19.95 -20.95
N HIS A 27 7.30 18.80 -21.62
CA HIS A 27 6.32 18.37 -22.62
C HIS A 27 5.94 16.89 -22.36
N PRO A 28 5.24 16.59 -21.26
CA PRO A 28 4.84 15.22 -20.93
C PRO A 28 3.91 14.64 -22.00
N LYS A 29 4.10 13.38 -22.35
CA LYS A 29 3.28 12.67 -23.34
C LYS A 29 2.61 11.48 -22.70
N ILE A 30 1.31 11.30 -22.98
CA ILE A 30 0.61 10.08 -22.60
C ILE A 30 1.09 8.95 -23.52
N VAL A 31 1.65 7.90 -22.92
CA VAL A 31 2.03 6.65 -23.61
C VAL A 31 0.80 5.80 -23.82
N THR A 32 0.04 5.57 -22.74
CA THR A 32 -1.22 4.80 -22.74
C THR A 32 -2.06 5.14 -21.51
N SER A 33 -3.30 4.67 -21.51
CA SER A 33 -4.17 4.70 -20.32
C SER A 33 -5.08 3.48 -20.30
N PHE A 34 -5.48 3.05 -19.10
CA PHE A 34 -6.35 1.90 -18.90
C PHE A 34 -7.20 2.07 -17.64
N THR A 35 -8.32 1.33 -17.58
CA THR A 35 -9.22 1.27 -16.41
C THR A 35 -9.22 -0.10 -15.76
N GLU A 36 -8.84 -1.13 -16.51
CA GLU A 36 -8.82 -2.52 -16.07
C GLU A 36 -7.49 -3.16 -16.43
N MET A 37 -6.94 -3.97 -15.53
CA MET A 37 -5.76 -4.79 -15.76
C MET A 37 -5.95 -6.17 -15.12
N ALA A 38 -5.76 -7.22 -15.90
CA ALA A 38 -5.85 -8.61 -15.44
C ALA A 38 -7.20 -8.98 -14.75
N GLY A 39 -8.29 -8.30 -15.11
CA GLY A 39 -9.59 -8.48 -14.47
C GLY A 39 -9.81 -7.64 -13.21
N TYR A 40 -8.89 -6.72 -12.89
CA TYR A 40 -8.98 -5.85 -11.72
C TYR A 40 -9.21 -4.39 -12.10
N LEU A 41 -9.90 -3.67 -11.21
CA LEU A 41 -10.29 -2.27 -11.31
C LEU A 41 -9.72 -1.45 -10.15
N HIS A 42 -9.84 -0.13 -10.25
CA HIS A 42 -9.44 0.83 -9.24
C HIS A 42 -7.98 0.68 -8.80
N PRO A 43 -7.03 1.03 -9.69
CA PRO A 43 -5.60 1.06 -9.36
C PRO A 43 -5.34 2.08 -8.26
N HIS A 44 -4.46 1.73 -7.29
CA HIS A 44 -4.17 2.62 -6.17
C HIS A 44 -2.69 2.98 -6.07
N SER A 45 -1.81 2.05 -5.80
CA SER A 45 -0.40 2.32 -5.59
C SER A 45 0.47 1.72 -6.68
N TYR A 46 1.60 2.37 -6.98
CA TYR A 46 2.57 1.92 -7.97
C TYR A 46 3.97 1.95 -7.38
N LEU A 47 4.71 0.88 -7.56
CA LEU A 47 6.11 0.78 -7.16
C LEU A 47 6.96 0.19 -8.27
N ARG A 48 8.10 0.84 -8.57
CA ARG A 48 9.08 0.33 -9.54
C ARG A 48 9.80 -0.88 -8.95
N LEU A 49 9.84 -1.96 -9.71
CA LEU A 49 10.57 -3.18 -9.39
C LEU A 49 12.03 -3.10 -9.88
N PRO A 50 12.94 -3.95 -9.36
CA PRO A 50 14.33 -4.02 -9.84
C PRO A 50 14.50 -4.41 -11.32
N ASN A 51 13.48 -5.04 -11.92
CA ASN A 51 13.45 -5.41 -13.35
C ASN A 51 12.88 -4.29 -14.25
N ASP A 52 12.77 -3.08 -13.74
CA ASP A 52 12.17 -1.89 -14.39
C ASP A 52 10.67 -2.00 -14.71
N HIS A 53 9.97 -3.05 -14.31
CA HIS A 53 8.52 -3.09 -14.35
C HIS A 53 7.91 -2.32 -13.16
N VAL A 54 6.60 -2.13 -13.19
CA VAL A 54 5.83 -1.51 -12.11
C VAL A 54 4.91 -2.55 -11.49
N LEU A 55 4.98 -2.70 -10.17
CA LEU A 55 4.00 -3.42 -9.40
C LEU A 55 2.92 -2.44 -8.94
N ALA A 56 1.68 -2.73 -9.29
CA ALA A 56 0.52 -1.92 -8.93
C ALA A 56 -0.44 -2.72 -8.04
N THR A 57 -1.17 -2.03 -7.16
CA THR A 57 -2.32 -2.58 -6.46
C THR A 57 -3.60 -2.17 -7.17
N PHE A 58 -4.52 -3.11 -7.32
CA PHE A 58 -5.87 -2.87 -7.82
C PHE A 58 -6.87 -3.34 -6.78
N GLN A 59 -7.81 -2.48 -6.40
CA GLN A 59 -8.64 -2.70 -5.21
C GLN A 59 -9.75 -3.73 -5.41
N HIS A 60 -10.27 -3.91 -6.63
CA HIS A 60 -11.45 -4.73 -6.88
C HIS A 60 -11.28 -5.60 -8.11
N GLU A 61 -11.95 -6.76 -8.14
CA GLU A 61 -12.17 -7.53 -9.34
C GLU A 61 -13.18 -6.83 -10.26
N HIS A 62 -13.13 -7.15 -11.54
CA HIS A 62 -14.13 -6.69 -12.48
C HIS A 62 -15.48 -7.36 -12.17
N TYR A 63 -16.52 -6.54 -12.00
CA TYR A 63 -17.90 -7.02 -11.91
C TYR A 63 -18.62 -6.81 -13.23
N GLY A 64 -19.53 -7.71 -13.53
CA GLY A 64 -20.58 -7.43 -14.50
C GLY A 64 -21.46 -6.26 -14.02
N ALA A 65 -22.31 -5.76 -14.88
CA ALA A 65 -23.10 -4.53 -14.70
C ALA A 65 -24.06 -4.45 -13.49
N SER A 66 -23.94 -5.33 -12.50
CA SER A 66 -24.82 -5.42 -11.32
C SER A 66 -24.13 -5.20 -9.95
N GLU A 67 -22.93 -4.78 -9.94
CA GLU A 67 -22.17 -4.01 -8.97
C GLU A 67 -22.53 -3.91 -7.51
N GLU A 68 -21.92 -4.69 -6.69
CA GLU A 68 -21.58 -4.28 -5.33
C GLU A 68 -20.08 -4.42 -5.16
N PRO A 69 -19.32 -3.36 -4.83
CA PRO A 69 -17.86 -3.44 -4.61
C PRO A 69 -17.49 -4.30 -3.40
N MET A 70 -18.48 -4.68 -2.61
CA MET A 70 -18.32 -5.46 -1.40
C MET A 70 -18.21 -6.94 -1.67
N GLY A 71 -17.09 -7.48 -1.23
CA GLY A 71 -16.80 -8.92 -1.31
C GLY A 71 -15.91 -9.32 -2.46
N SER A 72 -15.51 -8.40 -3.33
CA SER A 72 -14.44 -8.68 -4.25
C SER A 72 -13.09 -8.34 -3.66
N THR A 73 -12.17 -9.14 -4.02
CA THR A 73 -10.79 -8.91 -3.73
C THR A 73 -10.10 -8.41 -4.98
N GLY A 74 -9.30 -7.39 -4.85
CA GLY A 74 -8.40 -6.98 -5.93
C GLY A 74 -7.15 -7.85 -6.00
N GLY A 75 -6.07 -7.27 -6.49
CA GLY A 75 -4.81 -7.98 -6.56
C GLY A 75 -3.62 -7.11 -6.95
N PRO A 76 -2.40 -7.61 -6.73
CA PRO A 76 -1.20 -7.02 -7.30
C PRO A 76 -1.09 -7.38 -8.78
N VAL A 77 -0.69 -6.41 -9.60
CA VAL A 77 -0.45 -6.58 -11.05
C VAL A 77 0.92 -5.99 -11.39
N GLU A 78 1.76 -6.78 -12.04
CA GLU A 78 3.03 -6.30 -12.61
C GLU A 78 2.80 -5.87 -14.05
N ILE A 79 3.24 -4.66 -14.40
CA ILE A 79 2.95 -3.96 -15.64
C ILE A 79 4.28 -3.40 -16.20
N ASP A 80 4.50 -3.50 -17.50
CA ASP A 80 5.61 -2.82 -18.15
C ASP A 80 5.30 -1.33 -18.44
N ASP A 81 6.29 -0.60 -18.92
CA ASP A 81 6.16 0.83 -19.25
C ASP A 81 5.24 1.12 -20.46
N GLN A 82 4.75 0.08 -21.14
CA GLN A 82 3.79 0.17 -22.23
C GLN A 82 2.35 -0.13 -21.78
N GLY A 83 2.17 -0.49 -20.48
CA GLY A 83 0.87 -0.88 -19.94
C GLY A 83 0.51 -2.34 -20.20
N LYS A 84 1.47 -3.19 -20.59
CA LYS A 84 1.24 -4.61 -20.75
C LYS A 84 1.32 -5.33 -19.42
N VAL A 85 0.32 -6.15 -19.12
CA VAL A 85 0.33 -7.05 -17.96
C VAL A 85 1.40 -8.13 -18.16
N ILE A 86 2.28 -8.28 -17.17
CA ILE A 86 3.29 -9.34 -17.11
C ILE A 86 2.77 -10.52 -16.29
N ARG A 87 2.23 -10.23 -15.09
CA ARG A 87 1.61 -11.21 -14.21
C ARG A 87 0.71 -10.52 -13.18
N SER A 88 -0.15 -11.29 -12.55
CA SER A 88 -1.04 -10.84 -11.49
C SER A 88 -1.30 -11.96 -10.48
N ALA A 89 -1.84 -11.60 -9.32
CA ALA A 89 -2.35 -12.55 -8.34
C ALA A 89 -3.59 -11.97 -7.65
N SER A 90 -4.41 -12.83 -7.06
CA SER A 90 -5.58 -12.40 -6.29
C SER A 90 -5.21 -12.20 -4.82
N ASN A 91 -5.76 -11.15 -4.20
CA ASN A 91 -5.67 -10.91 -2.75
C ASN A 91 -6.53 -11.89 -1.93
N ALA A 92 -7.38 -12.69 -2.58
CA ALA A 92 -8.27 -13.62 -1.89
C ALA A 92 -7.48 -14.60 -1.01
N ASP A 93 -7.91 -14.72 0.24
CA ASP A 93 -7.43 -15.71 1.18
C ASP A 93 -8.62 -16.40 1.83
N PRO A 94 -8.89 -17.68 1.52
CA PRO A 94 -10.04 -18.40 2.08
C PRO A 94 -10.02 -18.52 3.62
N ALA A 95 -8.83 -18.43 4.25
CA ALA A 95 -8.71 -18.43 5.70
C ALA A 95 -9.18 -17.12 6.36
N PHE A 96 -9.35 -16.06 5.55
CA PHE A 96 -9.81 -14.73 5.96
C PHE A 96 -11.15 -14.37 5.31
N ALA A 97 -12.00 -15.34 5.08
CA ALA A 97 -13.33 -15.12 4.51
C ALA A 97 -14.10 -14.08 5.35
N GLY A 98 -14.63 -13.05 4.69
CA GLY A 98 -15.34 -11.94 5.35
C GLY A 98 -14.45 -10.76 5.81
N ALA A 99 -13.13 -10.88 5.76
CA ALA A 99 -12.24 -9.72 5.89
C ALA A 99 -12.21 -8.91 4.58
N LEU A 100 -12.02 -7.59 4.70
CA LEU A 100 -11.76 -6.75 3.55
C LEU A 100 -10.33 -7.02 3.06
N LEU A 101 -10.19 -7.58 1.86
CA LEU A 101 -8.91 -7.90 1.23
C LEU A 101 -8.70 -7.09 -0.05
N THR A 102 -8.85 -5.77 0.06
CA THR A 102 -8.63 -4.80 -1.02
C THR A 102 -7.24 -4.20 -0.89
N PRO A 103 -6.29 -4.53 -1.78
CA PRO A 103 -4.92 -4.06 -1.65
C PRO A 103 -4.85 -2.55 -1.87
N TYR A 104 -4.16 -1.86 -0.94
CA TYR A 104 -4.04 -0.41 -0.96
C TYR A 104 -2.62 0.02 -1.32
N SER A 105 -1.68 -0.14 -0.41
CA SER A 105 -0.28 0.20 -0.62
C SER A 105 0.60 -1.04 -0.60
N LEU A 106 1.83 -0.91 -1.05
CA LEU A 106 2.78 -2.01 -1.04
C LEU A 106 4.23 -1.53 -0.86
N VAL A 107 5.06 -2.41 -0.31
CA VAL A 107 6.51 -2.28 -0.27
C VAL A 107 7.15 -3.55 -0.79
N VAL A 108 8.24 -3.41 -1.52
CA VAL A 108 9.02 -4.51 -2.08
C VAL A 108 10.35 -4.62 -1.37
N LEU A 109 10.72 -5.83 -0.99
CA LEU A 109 11.97 -6.20 -0.31
C LEU A 109 12.68 -7.25 -1.17
N PRO A 110 13.40 -6.84 -2.22
CA PRO A 110 13.98 -7.75 -3.20
C PRO A 110 14.97 -8.73 -2.57
N GLU A 111 15.76 -8.27 -1.60
CA GLU A 111 16.78 -9.07 -0.90
C GLU A 111 16.17 -10.21 -0.09
N LEU A 112 14.91 -10.08 0.28
CA LEU A 112 14.15 -11.08 1.03
C LEU A 112 13.21 -11.90 0.14
N ASP A 113 13.09 -11.55 -1.14
CA ASP A 113 12.06 -12.10 -2.05
C ASP A 113 10.64 -11.89 -1.49
N ARG A 114 10.35 -10.68 -1.00
CA ARG A 114 9.06 -10.37 -0.36
C ARG A 114 8.41 -9.11 -0.92
N VAL A 115 7.09 -9.13 -0.91
CA VAL A 115 6.22 -7.95 -1.02
C VAL A 115 5.31 -7.95 0.20
N VAL A 116 5.07 -6.78 0.77
CA VAL A 116 4.03 -6.59 1.79
C VAL A 116 3.03 -5.59 1.29
N SER A 117 1.75 -5.93 1.34
CA SER A 117 0.66 -5.03 0.98
C SER A 117 -0.29 -4.83 2.16
N THR A 118 -0.87 -3.63 2.25
CA THR A 118 -1.96 -3.31 3.17
C THR A 118 -3.30 -3.53 2.49
N ASN A 119 -4.34 -3.77 3.28
CA ASN A 119 -5.72 -3.88 2.81
C ASN A 119 -6.56 -2.75 3.39
N SER A 120 -7.03 -1.87 2.53
CA SER A 120 -7.90 -0.75 2.85
C SER A 120 -8.78 -0.41 1.65
N SER A 121 -9.89 0.27 1.87
CA SER A 121 -10.77 0.69 0.79
C SER A 121 -10.82 2.22 0.71
N MET A 122 -10.84 2.75 -0.50
CA MET A 122 -11.16 4.15 -0.75
C MET A 122 -12.67 4.41 -0.79
N HIS A 123 -13.49 3.35 -0.79
CA HIS A 123 -14.93 3.49 -0.73
C HIS A 123 -15.38 3.87 0.68
N LEU A 124 -16.10 4.98 0.82
CA LEU A 124 -16.44 5.57 2.13
C LEU A 124 -17.20 4.62 3.07
N ASP A 125 -18.05 3.74 2.54
CA ASP A 125 -18.81 2.77 3.33
C ASP A 125 -17.93 1.69 3.97
N TYR A 126 -16.71 1.50 3.47
CA TYR A 126 -15.80 0.42 3.88
C TYR A 126 -14.41 0.89 4.28
N ILE A 127 -14.19 2.20 4.28
CA ILE A 127 -12.89 2.80 4.60
C ILE A 127 -12.35 2.36 5.97
N PHE A 128 -13.24 2.02 6.90
CA PHE A 128 -12.88 1.56 8.25
C PHE A 128 -12.87 0.03 8.40
N ALA A 129 -13.13 -0.73 7.34
CA ALA A 129 -13.19 -2.19 7.42
C ALA A 129 -11.82 -2.87 7.26
N GLY A 130 -10.83 -2.17 6.68
CA GLY A 130 -9.47 -2.70 6.52
C GLY A 130 -8.74 -2.77 7.85
N VAL A 131 -8.20 -3.95 8.18
CA VAL A 131 -7.43 -4.20 9.42
C VAL A 131 -6.35 -5.27 9.21
N THR A 132 -6.00 -5.55 7.95
CA THR A 132 -5.08 -6.63 7.60
C THR A 132 -3.96 -6.17 6.69
N TYR A 133 -2.89 -6.95 6.67
CA TYR A 133 -1.83 -6.89 5.68
C TYR A 133 -1.55 -8.28 5.11
N GLN A 134 -0.91 -8.31 3.95
CA GLN A 134 -0.52 -9.55 3.29
C GLN A 134 0.97 -9.56 2.98
N VAL A 135 1.58 -10.73 3.12
CA VAL A 135 2.97 -11.00 2.76
C VAL A 135 2.98 -11.95 1.57
N TRP A 136 3.73 -11.59 0.53
CA TRP A 136 3.82 -12.31 -0.72
C TRP A 136 5.26 -12.67 -1.02
N ARG A 137 5.45 -13.73 -1.79
CA ARG A 137 6.73 -14.00 -2.44
C ARG A 137 6.82 -13.15 -3.72
N LEU A 138 7.89 -12.36 -3.83
CA LEU A 138 8.08 -11.46 -4.98
C LEU A 138 8.24 -12.23 -6.29
N TYR A 139 8.94 -13.38 -6.25
CA TYR A 139 9.29 -14.16 -7.45
C TYR A 139 8.06 -14.59 -8.27
N ASP A 140 6.99 -15.04 -7.64
CA ASP A 140 5.82 -15.62 -8.31
C ASP A 140 4.47 -15.07 -7.81
N PHE A 141 4.48 -14.03 -6.97
CA PHE A 141 3.29 -13.46 -6.31
C PHE A 141 2.45 -14.47 -5.55
N LYS A 142 3.10 -15.51 -5.02
CA LYS A 142 2.43 -16.43 -4.12
C LYS A 142 2.12 -15.73 -2.80
N LEU A 143 0.84 -15.70 -2.42
CA LEU A 143 0.43 -15.28 -1.09
C LEU A 143 1.02 -16.24 -0.06
N LEU A 144 1.79 -15.72 0.90
CA LEU A 144 2.42 -16.48 1.96
C LEU A 144 1.65 -16.37 3.27
N LYS A 145 1.14 -15.18 3.57
CA LYS A 145 0.43 -14.91 4.82
C LYS A 145 -0.51 -13.72 4.67
N THR A 146 -1.71 -13.86 5.21
CA THR A 146 -2.57 -12.75 5.62
C THR A 146 -2.53 -12.66 7.14
N ALA A 147 -2.45 -11.45 7.70
CA ALA A 147 -2.43 -11.22 9.13
C ALA A 147 -3.19 -9.95 9.51
N TYR A 148 -3.76 -9.94 10.71
CA TYR A 148 -4.32 -8.74 11.31
C TYR A 148 -3.19 -7.83 11.84
N PHE A 149 -3.43 -6.52 11.79
CA PHE A 149 -2.61 -5.58 12.54
C PHE A 149 -2.83 -5.75 14.06
N ASP A 150 -1.81 -5.40 14.83
CA ASP A 150 -1.89 -5.42 16.29
C ASP A 150 -2.93 -4.38 16.77
N VAL A 151 -3.83 -4.79 17.63
CA VAL A 151 -4.87 -3.88 18.17
C VAL A 151 -4.27 -2.86 19.12
N GLY A 152 -3.17 -3.22 19.82
CA GLY A 152 -2.57 -2.40 20.85
C GLY A 152 -3.58 -2.02 21.94
N GLU A 153 -3.36 -0.86 22.57
CA GLU A 153 -4.30 -0.30 23.56
C GLU A 153 -5.43 0.52 22.92
N ASN A 154 -5.25 0.95 21.67
CA ASN A 154 -6.20 1.74 20.90
C ASN A 154 -6.64 0.98 19.66
N ARG A 155 -7.74 0.27 19.74
CA ARG A 155 -8.28 -0.52 18.62
C ARG A 155 -8.61 0.29 17.36
N TYR A 156 -8.77 1.60 17.47
CA TYR A 156 -9.02 2.46 16.29
C TYR A 156 -7.74 2.74 15.52
N ALA A 157 -6.60 2.68 16.19
CA ALA A 157 -5.31 2.97 15.56
C ALA A 157 -4.93 1.98 14.44
N GLN A 158 -5.46 0.77 14.43
CA GLN A 158 -5.19 -0.22 13.36
C GLN A 158 -6.08 -0.05 12.13
N ILE A 159 -7.15 0.76 12.23
CA ILE A 159 -8.19 0.83 11.20
C ILE A 159 -7.69 1.53 9.95
N SER A 160 -8.03 0.96 8.81
CA SER A 160 -7.66 1.47 7.49
C SER A 160 -6.14 1.65 7.35
N PRO A 161 -5.38 0.54 7.32
CA PRO A 161 -3.95 0.60 7.09
C PRO A 161 -3.68 1.07 5.66
N GLU A 162 -2.98 2.17 5.54
CA GLU A 162 -2.76 2.83 4.26
C GLU A 162 -1.34 2.61 3.77
N GLU A 163 -0.50 3.61 3.92
CA GLU A 163 0.79 3.65 3.26
C GLU A 163 1.88 2.89 3.99
N THR A 164 2.59 2.07 3.25
CA THR A 164 3.78 1.36 3.71
C THR A 164 5.04 2.18 3.47
N ARG A 165 5.96 2.18 4.41
CA ARG A 165 7.30 2.79 4.27
C ARG A 165 8.36 1.89 4.87
N LEU A 166 9.46 1.72 4.14
CA LEU A 166 10.62 0.96 4.62
C LEU A 166 11.44 1.81 5.58
N GLY A 167 11.60 1.32 6.79
CA GLY A 167 12.45 1.94 7.81
C GLY A 167 13.93 1.64 7.61
N PRO A 168 14.81 2.44 8.23
CA PRO A 168 16.26 2.26 8.09
C PRO A 168 16.81 0.96 8.69
N ASP A 169 16.06 0.32 9.59
CA ASP A 169 16.38 -0.97 10.19
C ASP A 169 15.82 -2.17 9.40
N GLY A 170 15.21 -1.93 8.23
CA GLY A 170 14.58 -2.94 7.39
C GLY A 170 13.17 -3.35 7.86
N SER A 171 12.63 -2.79 8.93
CA SER A 171 11.23 -2.96 9.31
C SER A 171 10.32 -2.13 8.40
N ILE A 172 9.04 -2.50 8.35
CA ILE A 172 8.05 -1.80 7.55
C ILE A 172 7.15 -1.01 8.49
N PHE A 173 7.09 0.30 8.30
CA PHE A 173 6.11 1.15 8.95
C PHE A 173 4.85 1.23 8.09
N VAL A 174 3.70 1.16 8.74
CA VAL A 174 2.39 1.33 8.12
C VAL A 174 1.63 2.39 8.91
N GLN A 175 1.29 3.46 8.23
CA GLN A 175 0.37 4.44 8.77
C GLN A 175 -1.05 3.97 8.53
N THR A 176 -1.95 4.28 9.46
CA THR A 176 -3.38 3.99 9.35
C THR A 176 -4.20 5.28 9.35
N LEU A 177 -5.37 5.25 8.73
CA LEU A 177 -6.32 6.37 8.80
C LEU A 177 -6.77 6.65 10.23
N GLY A 178 -6.81 5.61 11.08
CA GLY A 178 -7.06 5.71 12.52
C GLY A 178 -5.93 6.32 13.33
N CYS A 179 -4.89 6.85 12.65
CA CYS A 179 -3.74 7.54 13.24
C CYS A 179 -2.80 6.63 14.05
N GLY A 180 -2.78 5.34 13.79
CA GLY A 180 -1.73 4.45 14.27
C GLY A 180 -0.50 4.45 13.36
N LEU A 181 0.64 4.20 13.96
CA LEU A 181 1.86 3.81 13.27
C LEU A 181 2.18 2.38 13.67
N GLU A 182 1.92 1.47 12.75
CA GLU A 182 2.22 0.05 12.90
C GLU A 182 3.63 -0.24 12.38
N ARG A 183 4.32 -1.16 13.04
CA ARG A 183 5.61 -1.67 12.59
C ARG A 183 5.51 -3.15 12.32
N ILE A 184 5.74 -3.57 11.06
CA ILE A 184 5.79 -4.98 10.67
C ILE A 184 7.23 -5.45 10.67
N THR A 185 7.46 -6.64 11.24
CA THR A 185 8.74 -7.33 11.28
C THR A 185 8.58 -8.82 10.98
N GLY A 186 9.68 -9.53 10.74
CA GLY A 186 9.65 -10.98 10.54
C GLY A 186 9.02 -11.43 9.23
N VAL A 187 8.95 -10.56 8.21
CA VAL A 187 8.34 -10.86 6.91
C VAL A 187 9.07 -11.95 6.12
N ASN A 188 10.29 -12.30 6.52
CA ASN A 188 11.09 -13.40 5.99
C ASN A 188 10.88 -14.72 6.75
N THR A 189 9.97 -14.75 7.72
CA THR A 189 9.60 -15.93 8.51
C THR A 189 8.16 -16.34 8.23
N ASP A 190 7.72 -17.47 8.78
CA ASP A 190 6.33 -17.94 8.69
C ASP A 190 5.37 -17.15 9.61
N GLU A 191 5.92 -16.33 10.50
CA GLU A 191 5.17 -15.56 11.50
C GLU A 191 5.51 -14.06 11.45
N PRO A 192 5.15 -13.33 10.38
CA PRO A 192 5.26 -11.88 10.38
C PRO A 192 4.36 -11.29 11.47
N ARG A 193 4.83 -10.24 12.12
CA ARG A 193 4.11 -9.58 13.22
C ARG A 193 4.07 -8.09 13.02
N SER A 194 2.93 -7.49 13.28
CA SER A 194 2.81 -6.06 13.46
C SER A 194 2.83 -5.68 14.94
N ARG A 195 3.15 -4.43 15.22
CA ARG A 195 3.02 -3.81 16.53
C ARG A 195 2.69 -2.34 16.36
N LEU A 196 1.68 -1.86 17.07
CA LEU A 196 1.43 -0.44 17.21
C LEU A 196 2.59 0.19 18.01
N VAL A 197 3.37 1.08 17.38
CA VAL A 197 4.57 1.69 17.96
C VAL A 197 4.38 3.16 18.30
N TYR A 198 3.38 3.82 17.70
CA TYR A 198 3.02 5.21 18.00
C TYR A 198 1.55 5.45 17.63
N THR A 199 0.89 6.37 18.34
CA THR A 199 -0.45 6.87 17.97
C THR A 199 -0.36 8.38 17.82
N PHE A 200 -0.63 8.85 16.60
CA PHE A 200 -0.68 10.28 16.33
C PHE A 200 -1.93 10.89 16.93
N PRO A 201 -1.89 12.14 17.40
CA PRO A 201 -3.06 12.83 17.90
C PRO A 201 -4.07 13.12 16.78
N GLY A 202 -5.34 12.99 17.09
CA GLY A 202 -6.44 13.24 16.14
C GLY A 202 -6.90 12.01 15.39
N ASN A 203 -7.53 12.23 14.26
CA ASN A 203 -8.07 11.24 13.31
C ASN A 203 -7.78 11.73 11.90
N TRP A 204 -7.85 10.84 10.92
CA TRP A 204 -7.59 11.15 9.52
C TRP A 204 -6.12 11.56 9.31
N CYS A 205 -5.22 10.68 9.69
CA CYS A 205 -3.80 10.86 9.43
C CYS A 205 -3.47 10.52 7.98
N GLY A 206 -2.73 11.39 7.34
CA GLY A 206 -2.37 11.23 5.93
C GLY A 206 -1.08 10.44 5.72
N VAL A 207 -0.53 10.58 4.52
CA VAL A 207 0.62 9.78 4.05
C VAL A 207 1.92 10.19 4.74
N PRO A 208 2.70 9.23 5.31
CA PRO A 208 4.00 9.49 5.88
C PRO A 208 5.11 9.50 4.83
N THR A 209 6.21 10.14 5.15
CA THR A 209 7.48 9.99 4.45
C THR A 209 8.61 9.70 5.43
N ILE A 210 9.66 9.02 4.97
CA ILE A 210 10.86 8.74 5.77
C ILE A 210 12.07 9.36 5.08
N GLY A 211 12.87 10.12 5.86
CA GLY A 211 14.14 10.67 5.44
C GLY A 211 15.20 10.41 6.50
N GLY A 212 16.19 9.56 6.20
CA GLY A 212 17.16 9.10 7.18
C GLY A 212 16.48 8.36 8.34
N HIS A 213 16.62 8.85 9.55
CA HIS A 213 15.99 8.31 10.76
C HIS A 213 14.76 9.11 11.22
N TYR A 214 14.22 9.96 10.37
CA TYR A 214 13.01 10.71 10.67
C TYR A 214 11.82 10.22 9.84
N LEU A 215 10.69 10.03 10.50
CA LEU A 215 9.40 9.84 9.86
C LEU A 215 8.60 11.13 10.02
N VAL A 216 8.11 11.67 8.92
CA VAL A 216 7.26 12.86 8.88
C VAL A 216 5.85 12.44 8.50
N GLN A 217 4.90 12.76 9.34
CA GLN A 217 3.49 12.41 9.20
C GLN A 217 2.63 13.67 9.07
N SER A 218 1.73 13.70 8.09
CA SER A 218 0.69 14.73 8.06
C SER A 218 -0.39 14.41 9.10
N ALA A 219 -0.67 15.36 9.96
CA ALA A 219 -1.68 15.29 11.01
C ALA A 219 -2.81 16.28 10.69
N GLY A 220 -3.76 15.87 9.84
CA GLY A 220 -4.79 16.74 9.29
C GLY A 220 -5.66 17.42 10.36
N ALA A 221 -6.03 16.70 11.44
CA ALA A 221 -6.79 17.26 12.55
C ALA A 221 -6.03 18.36 13.33
N MET A 222 -4.70 18.38 13.23
CA MET A 222 -3.85 19.40 13.85
C MET A 222 -3.40 20.48 12.89
N HIS A 223 -3.77 20.38 11.61
CA HIS A 223 -3.33 21.28 10.54
C HIS A 223 -1.80 21.42 10.46
N GLY A 224 -1.08 20.31 10.68
CA GLY A 224 0.37 20.33 10.77
C GLY A 224 1.05 19.02 10.39
N LEU A 225 2.34 18.98 10.65
CA LEU A 225 3.18 17.81 10.49
C LEU A 225 3.71 17.40 11.86
N ILE A 226 3.85 16.10 12.06
CA ILE A 226 4.53 15.51 13.23
C ILE A 226 5.77 14.81 12.73
N VAL A 227 6.89 15.05 13.41
CA VAL A 227 8.17 14.43 13.09
C VAL A 227 8.54 13.47 14.22
N LEU A 228 8.77 12.22 13.86
CA LEU A 228 9.25 11.19 14.77
C LEU A 228 10.70 10.85 14.46
N ASP A 229 11.53 10.77 15.49
CA ASP A 229 12.80 10.06 15.42
C ASP A 229 12.54 8.55 15.53
N ILE A 230 12.88 7.81 14.47
CA ILE A 230 12.72 6.36 14.35
C ILE A 230 14.05 5.61 14.43
N THR A 231 15.09 6.22 15.00
CA THR A 231 16.37 5.54 15.28
C THR A 231 16.13 4.24 16.06
N ASN A 232 15.21 4.25 17.01
CA ASN A 232 14.65 3.06 17.60
C ASN A 232 13.25 2.82 17.01
N ALA A 233 13.18 2.04 15.95
CA ALA A 233 11.94 1.76 15.23
C ALA A 233 10.84 1.11 16.09
N ALA A 234 11.20 0.43 17.19
CA ALA A 234 10.24 -0.16 18.11
C ALA A 234 9.68 0.84 19.12
N LYS A 235 10.28 2.03 19.22
CA LYS A 235 9.89 3.08 20.16
C LYS A 235 10.20 4.46 19.56
N PRO A 236 9.46 4.89 18.52
CA PRO A 236 9.59 6.22 17.95
C PRO A 236 9.38 7.32 18.99
N VAL A 237 10.08 8.43 18.80
CA VAL A 237 10.01 9.59 19.71
C VAL A 237 9.63 10.82 18.90
N GLU A 238 8.60 11.52 19.32
CA GLU A 238 8.21 12.80 18.73
C GLU A 238 9.27 13.86 19.01
N VAL A 239 9.69 14.57 17.96
CA VAL A 239 10.70 15.62 18.03
C VAL A 239 10.20 16.97 17.56
N SER A 240 9.08 17.00 16.82
CA SER A 240 8.37 18.22 16.40
C SER A 240 6.95 17.88 15.91
#